data_dc0fa9c3df893bc2dfef4b25c2acd6b6
#
_entry.id   dc0fa9c3df893bc2dfef4b25c2acd6b6
#
_cell.length_a   1.000
_cell.length_b   1.000
_cell.length_c   1.000
_cell.angle_alpha   90.00
_cell.angle_beta   90.00
_cell.angle_gamma   90.00
#
_symmetry.space_group_name_H-M   'P 1'
#
loop_
_entity.id
_entity.type
_entity.pdbx_description
1 polymer ?
#
loop_
_entity_poly.entity_id
_entity_poly.type
_entity_poly.pdbx_seq_one_letter_code
_entity_poly.pdbx_strand_id
1 'polypeptide(L)'
;RIYVAYVQGNTRKWKTLTEFMFHSFYARACAVKHVCSRKGKKTAGVDNVLWLTDTDKFNAIFSLRLRGYKPRPLKRVYIKKPNGKYRTLGIPTYKDRAMQVLYKFAIEPIVELHADEHSYGFRKGRSVKSAVSKLVEYLSKNPDCEYVLKSDIESCFDNIGHEWLLDNFPIKPELLRKFLKSGFIKDKSYHTSKKGIPQGGSVSSCLCNWTLDGMEGVCRERLYQWKALCGVSNRKSALSGIDVPFGIDAEPFGADVAPIGSDVRGILIRYADDFLFITNTLSTLLPRAELLPK
;
A
#
# COMPACT_ATOMS: atom_id res chain seq x y z
N ARG A 1 18.19 -11.42 5.18
CA ARG A 1 18.52 -11.44 6.63
C ARG A 1 17.47 -10.69 7.47
N ILE A 2 17.03 -9.48 7.07
CA ILE A 2 15.96 -8.72 7.77
C ILE A 2 14.70 -9.58 7.84
N TYR A 3 14.22 -10.10 6.70
CA TYR A 3 13.08 -11.01 6.59
C TYR A 3 13.17 -12.17 7.58
N VAL A 4 14.28 -12.94 7.56
CA VAL A 4 14.45 -14.11 8.44
C VAL A 4 14.40 -13.72 9.93
N ALA A 5 15.08 -12.64 10.30
CA ALA A 5 15.08 -12.18 11.69
C ALA A 5 13.70 -11.68 12.14
N TYR A 6 12.91 -11.11 11.23
CA TYR A 6 11.54 -10.66 11.51
C TYR A 6 10.60 -11.84 11.71
N VAL A 7 10.62 -12.85 10.80
CA VAL A 7 9.81 -14.09 10.92
C VAL A 7 10.13 -14.85 12.20
N GLN A 8 11.40 -14.87 12.61
CA GLN A 8 11.85 -15.49 13.86
C GLN A 8 11.47 -14.70 15.12
N GLY A 9 10.76 -13.59 15.03
CA GLY A 9 10.43 -12.72 16.16
C GLY A 9 11.64 -12.03 16.81
N ASN A 10 12.84 -12.12 16.19
CA ASN A 10 14.06 -11.55 16.75
C ASN A 10 14.11 -10.02 16.52
N THR A 11 13.35 -9.30 17.34
CA THR A 11 13.17 -7.85 17.25
C THR A 11 14.49 -7.08 17.30
N ARG A 12 15.41 -7.48 18.16
CA ARG A 12 16.74 -6.83 18.26
C ARG A 12 17.52 -6.97 16.96
N LYS A 13 17.57 -8.18 16.40
CA LYS A 13 18.36 -8.50 15.19
C LYS A 13 17.82 -7.76 13.95
N TRP A 14 16.51 -7.82 13.69
CA TRP A 14 15.99 -7.14 12.51
C TRP A 14 16.06 -5.60 12.61
N LYS A 15 15.87 -5.02 13.82
CA LYS A 15 16.07 -3.58 14.03
C LYS A 15 17.54 -3.18 13.80
N THR A 16 18.51 -3.96 14.29
CA THR A 16 19.94 -3.73 14.05
C THR A 16 20.27 -3.82 12.56
N LEU A 17 19.72 -4.82 11.83
CA LEU A 17 19.96 -4.96 10.40
C LEU A 17 19.35 -3.80 9.58
N THR A 18 18.18 -3.31 9.97
CA THR A 18 17.58 -2.13 9.31
C THR A 18 18.41 -0.88 9.58
N GLU A 19 18.92 -0.69 10.80
CA GLU A 19 19.83 0.39 11.13
C GLU A 19 21.12 0.32 10.31
N PHE A 20 21.71 -0.86 10.19
CA PHE A 20 22.89 -1.09 9.36
C PHE A 20 22.66 -0.67 7.90
N MET A 21 21.47 -0.91 7.32
CA MET A 21 21.15 -0.47 5.96
C MET A 21 21.32 1.04 5.79
N PHE A 22 20.88 1.85 6.77
CA PHE A 22 21.02 3.30 6.71
C PHE A 22 22.47 3.79 6.78
N HIS A 23 23.36 3.02 7.41
CA HIS A 23 24.78 3.37 7.57
C HIS A 23 25.66 2.76 6.48
N SER A 24 25.16 1.74 5.75
CA SER A 24 25.93 1.05 4.70
C SER A 24 26.23 1.97 3.52
N PHE A 25 27.52 2.07 3.17
CA PHE A 25 27.96 2.75 1.94
C PHE A 25 27.28 2.18 0.70
N TYR A 26 27.23 0.87 0.57
CA TYR A 26 26.65 0.18 -0.59
C TYR A 26 25.12 0.44 -0.70
N ALA A 27 24.40 0.43 0.41
CA ALA A 27 22.97 0.74 0.39
C ALA A 27 22.70 2.19 -0.06
N ARG A 28 23.51 3.14 0.41
CA ARG A 28 23.48 4.55 -0.01
C ARG A 28 23.82 4.70 -1.50
N ALA A 29 24.88 4.02 -1.97
CA ALA A 29 25.26 4.01 -3.39
C ALA A 29 24.14 3.44 -4.27
N CYS A 30 23.50 2.34 -3.86
CA CYS A 30 22.35 1.77 -4.54
C CYS A 30 21.16 2.74 -4.56
N ALA A 31 20.91 3.48 -3.48
CA ALA A 31 19.84 4.48 -3.42
C ALA A 31 20.10 5.64 -4.40
N VAL A 32 21.32 6.15 -4.46
CA VAL A 32 21.73 7.17 -5.44
C VAL A 32 21.57 6.65 -6.87
N LYS A 33 22.11 5.46 -7.17
CA LYS A 33 21.96 4.81 -8.49
C LYS A 33 20.49 4.68 -8.86
N HIS A 34 19.63 4.23 -7.94
CA HIS A 34 18.20 4.06 -8.17
C HIS A 34 17.54 5.38 -8.60
N VAL A 35 17.81 6.48 -7.90
CA VAL A 35 17.23 7.80 -8.24
C VAL A 35 17.72 8.30 -9.59
N CYS A 36 19.01 8.13 -9.90
CA CYS A 36 19.61 8.61 -11.14
C CYS A 36 19.26 7.77 -12.37
N SER A 37 18.76 6.53 -12.21
CA SER A 37 18.41 5.62 -13.32
C SER A 37 16.92 5.60 -13.69
N ARG A 38 16.02 6.14 -12.84
CA ARG A 38 14.57 6.04 -13.03
C ARG A 38 14.00 7.12 -13.94
N LYS A 39 12.79 6.87 -14.48
CA LYS A 39 11.97 7.92 -15.10
C LYS A 39 11.82 9.08 -14.11
N GLY A 40 11.98 10.31 -14.57
CA GLY A 40 12.01 11.49 -13.67
C GLY A 40 13.41 11.91 -13.19
N LYS A 41 14.48 11.24 -13.63
CA LYS A 41 15.88 11.65 -13.38
C LYS A 41 16.26 13.05 -13.89
N LYS A 42 15.44 13.68 -14.72
CA LYS A 42 15.63 15.06 -15.20
C LYS A 42 14.73 16.08 -14.48
N THR A 43 13.97 15.65 -13.45
CA THR A 43 13.03 16.52 -12.74
C THR A 43 13.56 16.85 -11.35
N ALA A 44 13.95 18.11 -11.12
CA ALA A 44 14.40 18.58 -9.82
C ALA A 44 13.24 18.82 -8.85
N GLY A 45 13.52 18.77 -7.54
CA GLY A 45 12.63 19.21 -6.48
C GLY A 45 12.58 20.75 -6.35
N VAL A 46 12.24 21.22 -5.16
CA VAL A 46 12.19 22.67 -4.84
C VAL A 46 13.56 23.33 -4.81
N ASP A 47 14.63 22.56 -4.69
CA ASP A 47 16.02 23.03 -4.65
C ASP A 47 16.66 23.20 -6.03
N ASN A 48 15.97 22.77 -7.10
CA ASN A 48 16.46 22.73 -8.48
C ASN A 48 17.78 21.95 -8.68
N VAL A 49 18.15 21.08 -7.70
CA VAL A 49 19.38 20.28 -7.76
C VAL A 49 19.13 18.97 -8.50
N LEU A 50 20.04 18.62 -9.41
CA LEU A 50 20.14 17.36 -10.11
C LEU A 50 21.55 16.76 -9.90
N TRP A 51 21.66 15.44 -9.84
CA TRP A 51 22.95 14.73 -9.79
C TRP A 51 23.29 14.20 -11.19
N LEU A 52 23.90 15.05 -12.01
CA LEU A 52 24.17 14.74 -13.41
C LEU A 52 25.53 14.09 -13.62
N THR A 53 26.56 14.59 -12.94
CA THR A 53 27.93 14.09 -13.03
C THR A 53 28.19 12.91 -12.09
N ASP A 54 29.24 12.15 -12.33
CA ASP A 54 29.62 11.07 -11.41
C ASP A 54 30.17 11.60 -10.08
N THR A 55 30.78 12.78 -10.11
CA THR A 55 31.19 13.51 -8.90
C THR A 55 29.96 13.88 -8.05
N ASP A 56 28.88 14.39 -8.65
CA ASP A 56 27.64 14.69 -7.91
C ASP A 56 27.09 13.43 -7.25
N LYS A 57 27.02 12.31 -8.00
CA LYS A 57 26.52 11.03 -7.49
C LYS A 57 27.38 10.50 -6.36
N PHE A 58 28.70 10.59 -6.49
CA PHE A 58 29.65 10.14 -5.46
C PHE A 58 29.48 10.96 -4.18
N ASN A 59 29.48 12.29 -4.27
CA ASN A 59 29.26 13.18 -3.13
C ASN A 59 27.90 12.98 -2.47
N ALA A 60 26.87 12.68 -3.28
CA ALA A 60 25.54 12.39 -2.79
C ALA A 60 25.52 11.20 -1.83
N ILE A 61 26.31 10.13 -2.07
CA ILE A 61 26.39 8.95 -1.19
C ILE A 61 26.74 9.35 0.24
N PHE A 62 27.72 10.25 0.40
CA PHE A 62 28.16 10.72 1.72
C PHE A 62 27.18 11.69 2.37
N SER A 63 26.34 12.35 1.55
CA SER A 63 25.31 13.29 2.04
C SER A 63 24.11 12.59 2.68
N LEU A 64 23.89 11.29 2.40
CA LEU A 64 22.77 10.49 2.92
C LEU A 64 23.03 10.05 4.35
N ARG A 65 22.78 10.94 5.31
CA ARG A 65 22.96 10.68 6.75
C ARG A 65 21.64 10.92 7.48
N LEU A 66 21.29 10.03 8.44
CA LEU A 66 20.08 10.18 9.25
C LEU A 66 20.21 11.32 10.28
N ARG A 67 21.40 11.48 10.88
CA ARG A 67 21.66 12.51 11.88
C ARG A 67 21.47 13.89 11.27
N GLY A 68 20.60 14.70 11.86
CA GLY A 68 20.31 16.04 11.39
C GLY A 68 19.49 16.11 10.09
N TYR A 69 19.04 14.97 9.56
CA TYR A 69 18.24 14.97 8.33
C TYR A 69 16.86 15.59 8.55
N LYS A 70 16.55 16.57 7.69
CA LYS A 70 15.24 17.20 7.56
C LYS A 70 14.87 17.22 6.08
N PRO A 71 13.78 16.57 5.65
CA PRO A 71 13.33 16.62 4.26
C PRO A 71 12.89 18.04 3.90
N ARG A 72 13.07 18.41 2.64
CA ARG A 72 12.54 19.65 2.10
C ARG A 72 11.08 19.47 1.68
N PRO A 73 10.30 20.57 1.60
CA PRO A 73 8.95 20.50 1.07
C PRO A 73 8.93 19.91 -0.35
N LEU A 74 7.84 19.25 -0.71
CA LEU A 74 7.65 18.71 -2.04
C LEU A 74 7.33 19.84 -3.04
N LYS A 75 7.81 19.75 -4.26
CA LYS A 75 7.36 20.60 -5.37
C LYS A 75 6.04 20.06 -5.91
N ARG A 76 4.96 20.82 -5.76
CA ARG A 76 3.63 20.44 -6.27
C ARG A 76 3.56 20.68 -7.78
N VAL A 77 3.14 19.64 -8.52
CA VAL A 77 2.93 19.70 -9.97
C VAL A 77 1.58 19.05 -10.29
N TYR A 78 0.89 19.58 -11.29
CA TYR A 78 -0.39 19.10 -11.77
C TYR A 78 -0.23 18.46 -13.15
N ILE A 79 -0.67 17.21 -13.30
CA ILE A 79 -0.68 16.52 -14.59
C ILE A 79 -2.14 16.34 -15.01
N LYS A 80 -2.49 16.83 -16.20
CA LYS A 80 -3.83 16.67 -16.78
C LYS A 80 -4.06 15.18 -17.14
N LYS A 81 -5.16 14.63 -16.67
CA LYS A 81 -5.62 13.28 -17.05
C LYS A 81 -6.42 13.35 -18.36
N PRO A 82 -6.59 12.21 -19.08
CA PRO A 82 -7.41 12.16 -20.30
C PRO A 82 -8.87 12.60 -20.08
N ASN A 83 -9.40 12.39 -18.88
CA ASN A 83 -10.76 12.80 -18.50
C ASN A 83 -10.89 14.28 -18.11
N GLY A 84 -9.89 15.10 -18.37
CA GLY A 84 -9.87 16.55 -18.06
C GLY A 84 -9.53 16.88 -16.60
N LYS A 85 -9.61 15.95 -15.65
CA LYS A 85 -9.22 16.14 -14.24
C LYS A 85 -7.69 16.24 -14.11
N TYR A 86 -7.22 16.81 -13.00
CA TYR A 86 -5.79 16.90 -12.69
C TYR A 86 -5.38 15.85 -11.67
N ARG A 87 -4.20 15.25 -11.91
CA ARG A 87 -3.50 14.44 -10.91
C ARG A 87 -2.43 15.28 -10.26
N THR A 88 -2.42 15.33 -8.94
CA THR A 88 -1.42 16.06 -8.18
C THR A 88 -0.19 15.18 -7.95
N LEU A 89 1.00 15.71 -8.27
CA LEU A 89 2.26 15.07 -7.92
C LEU A 89 3.02 15.90 -6.88
N GLY A 90 3.63 15.25 -5.92
CA GLY A 90 4.57 15.84 -4.99
C GLY A 90 5.99 15.36 -5.32
N ILE A 91 6.82 16.24 -5.85
CA ILE A 91 8.18 15.91 -6.30
C ILE A 91 9.17 16.24 -5.18
N PRO A 92 9.78 15.22 -4.51
CA PRO A 92 10.83 15.44 -3.52
C PRO A 92 12.14 15.88 -4.18
N THR A 93 13.05 16.49 -3.42
CA THR A 93 14.43 16.73 -3.86
C THR A 93 15.14 15.42 -4.17
N TYR A 94 16.26 15.49 -4.88
CA TYR A 94 17.05 14.29 -5.18
C TYR A 94 17.54 13.60 -3.90
N LYS A 95 17.99 14.38 -2.92
CA LYS A 95 18.40 13.88 -1.61
C LYS A 95 17.25 13.19 -0.89
N ASP A 96 16.08 13.78 -0.89
CA ASP A 96 14.91 13.21 -0.23
C ASP A 96 14.42 11.94 -0.94
N ARG A 97 14.45 11.89 -2.28
CA ARG A 97 14.17 10.65 -3.02
C ARG A 97 15.15 9.53 -2.63
N ALA A 98 16.45 9.84 -2.55
CA ALA A 98 17.44 8.84 -2.18
C ALA A 98 17.29 8.38 -0.73
N MET A 99 16.97 9.29 0.20
CA MET A 99 16.64 8.94 1.58
C MET A 99 15.38 8.07 1.67
N GLN A 100 14.35 8.35 0.87
CA GLN A 100 13.15 7.52 0.78
C GLN A 100 13.45 6.14 0.17
N VAL A 101 14.33 6.04 -0.84
CA VAL A 101 14.77 4.75 -1.40
C VAL A 101 15.56 3.96 -0.37
N LEU A 102 16.45 4.60 0.37
CA LEU A 102 17.21 3.95 1.44
C LEU A 102 16.28 3.43 2.54
N TYR A 103 15.28 4.21 2.94
CA TYR A 103 14.22 3.78 3.85
C TYR A 103 13.44 2.59 3.27
N LYS A 104 13.05 2.67 1.99
CA LYS A 104 12.36 1.59 1.29
C LYS A 104 13.15 0.28 1.32
N PHE A 105 14.45 0.30 1.08
CA PHE A 105 15.28 -0.90 1.16
C PHE A 105 15.25 -1.57 2.54
N ALA A 106 15.13 -0.79 3.59
CA ALA A 106 15.05 -1.31 4.96
C ALA A 106 13.67 -1.94 5.28
N ILE A 107 12.58 -1.35 4.76
CA ILE A 107 11.20 -1.77 5.09
C ILE A 107 10.63 -2.80 4.13
N GLU A 108 11.02 -2.78 2.86
CA GLU A 108 10.42 -3.61 1.79
C GLU A 108 10.40 -5.12 2.13
N PRO A 109 11.44 -5.71 2.78
CA PRO A 109 11.38 -7.12 3.15
C PRO A 109 10.27 -7.47 4.16
N ILE A 110 9.87 -6.50 5.00
CA ILE A 110 8.81 -6.68 5.99
C ILE A 110 7.44 -6.44 5.35
N VAL A 111 7.32 -5.38 4.56
CA VAL A 111 6.08 -5.09 3.81
C VAL A 111 5.72 -6.25 2.87
N GLU A 112 6.71 -6.84 2.19
CA GLU A 112 6.49 -7.99 1.30
C GLU A 112 6.03 -9.25 2.04
N LEU A 113 6.43 -9.41 3.30
CA LEU A 113 6.00 -10.52 4.14
C LEU A 113 4.51 -10.44 4.53
N HIS A 114 4.02 -9.23 4.79
CA HIS A 114 2.62 -8.99 5.18
C HIS A 114 1.68 -8.82 3.99
N ALA A 115 2.25 -8.71 2.79
CA ALA A 115 1.46 -8.41 1.60
C ALA A 115 0.51 -9.54 1.23
N ASP A 116 -0.73 -9.19 0.94
CA ASP A 116 -1.75 -10.10 0.43
C ASP A 116 -1.23 -10.94 -0.75
N GLU A 117 -1.63 -12.20 -0.82
CA GLU A 117 -1.17 -13.16 -1.84
C GLU A 117 -1.47 -12.66 -3.24
N HIS A 118 -2.68 -12.16 -3.47
CA HIS A 118 -3.16 -11.69 -4.77
C HIS A 118 -3.06 -10.17 -4.96
N SER A 119 -2.14 -9.52 -4.24
CA SER A 119 -1.74 -8.14 -4.46
C SER A 119 -0.55 -8.06 -5.43
N TYR A 120 -0.65 -7.28 -6.50
CA TYR A 120 0.34 -7.25 -7.59
C TYR A 120 0.99 -5.88 -7.82
N GLY A 121 0.29 -4.79 -7.54
CA GLY A 121 0.77 -3.44 -7.81
C GLY A 121 1.99 -3.07 -6.97
N PHE A 122 2.98 -2.42 -7.60
CA PHE A 122 4.20 -1.89 -6.98
C PHE A 122 5.14 -2.92 -6.34
N ARG A 123 4.87 -4.22 -6.47
CA ARG A 123 5.68 -5.30 -5.89
C ARG A 123 6.71 -5.82 -6.88
N LYS A 124 7.90 -6.17 -6.37
CA LYS A 124 8.98 -6.75 -7.20
C LYS A 124 8.59 -8.14 -7.69
N GLY A 125 8.90 -8.42 -8.96
CA GLY A 125 8.59 -9.70 -9.59
C GLY A 125 7.12 -9.91 -9.93
N ARG A 126 6.24 -8.94 -9.60
CA ARG A 126 4.82 -8.97 -9.95
C ARG A 126 4.49 -7.93 -11.02
N SER A 127 3.50 -8.21 -11.85
CA SER A 127 3.10 -7.37 -12.98
C SER A 127 1.59 -7.48 -13.24
N VAL A 128 1.08 -6.63 -14.11
CA VAL A 128 -0.30 -6.76 -14.63
C VAL A 128 -0.50 -8.13 -15.27
N LYS A 129 0.50 -8.61 -16.04
CA LYS A 129 0.43 -9.94 -16.66
C LYS A 129 0.24 -11.05 -15.63
N SER A 130 0.97 -11.02 -14.51
CA SER A 130 0.81 -12.02 -13.45
C SER A 130 -0.54 -11.92 -12.75
N ALA A 131 -1.10 -10.72 -12.59
CA ALA A 131 -2.46 -10.55 -12.07
C ALA A 131 -3.52 -11.14 -13.02
N VAL A 132 -3.41 -10.85 -14.32
CA VAL A 132 -4.30 -11.39 -15.35
C VAL A 132 -4.16 -12.91 -15.46
N SER A 133 -2.94 -13.45 -15.42
CA SER A 133 -2.72 -14.91 -15.43
C SER A 133 -3.42 -15.60 -14.24
N LYS A 134 -3.35 -14.98 -13.05
CA LYS A 134 -4.05 -15.50 -11.86
C LYS A 134 -5.57 -15.44 -12.01
N LEU A 135 -6.07 -14.35 -12.59
CA LEU A 135 -7.49 -14.19 -12.90
C LEU A 135 -7.99 -15.32 -13.82
N VAL A 136 -7.28 -15.54 -14.93
CA VAL A 136 -7.63 -16.60 -15.90
C VAL A 136 -7.57 -17.99 -15.25
N GLU A 137 -6.52 -18.27 -14.49
CA GLU A 137 -6.38 -19.52 -13.74
C GLU A 137 -7.56 -19.75 -12.79
N TYR A 138 -7.95 -18.70 -12.05
CA TYR A 138 -9.06 -18.81 -11.09
C TYR A 138 -10.40 -19.09 -11.76
N LEU A 139 -10.73 -18.34 -12.82
CA LEU A 139 -11.97 -18.49 -13.56
C LEU A 139 -12.05 -19.85 -14.29
N SER A 140 -10.95 -20.35 -14.81
CA SER A 140 -10.89 -21.69 -15.44
C SER A 140 -11.18 -22.82 -14.45
N LYS A 141 -10.78 -22.64 -13.18
CA LYS A 141 -11.04 -23.62 -12.11
C LYS A 141 -12.39 -23.46 -11.43
N ASN A 142 -13.04 -22.31 -11.59
CA ASN A 142 -14.30 -21.94 -10.94
C ASN A 142 -15.24 -21.29 -11.96
N PRO A 143 -15.78 -22.07 -12.92
CA PRO A 143 -16.62 -21.54 -14.00
C PRO A 143 -17.97 -20.98 -13.50
N ASP A 144 -18.37 -21.34 -12.30
CA ASP A 144 -19.57 -20.83 -11.61
C ASP A 144 -19.38 -19.44 -10.96
N CYS A 145 -18.15 -18.90 -10.95
CA CYS A 145 -17.87 -17.54 -10.47
C CYS A 145 -18.17 -16.51 -11.56
N GLU A 146 -19.43 -16.12 -11.68
CA GLU A 146 -19.94 -15.24 -12.74
C GLU A 146 -20.01 -13.77 -12.34
N TYR A 147 -19.94 -13.46 -11.04
CA TYR A 147 -20.09 -12.09 -10.55
C TYR A 147 -18.72 -11.45 -10.35
N VAL A 148 -18.54 -10.26 -10.92
CA VAL A 148 -17.29 -9.49 -10.85
C VAL A 148 -17.58 -8.07 -10.36
N LEU A 149 -17.01 -7.71 -9.21
CA LEU A 149 -16.95 -6.33 -8.74
C LEU A 149 -15.60 -5.74 -9.12
N LYS A 150 -15.59 -4.75 -10.01
CA LYS A 150 -14.43 -3.90 -10.25
C LYS A 150 -14.58 -2.61 -9.47
N SER A 151 -13.58 -2.29 -8.66
CA SER A 151 -13.58 -1.05 -7.87
C SER A 151 -12.20 -0.40 -7.84
N ASP A 152 -12.19 0.90 -7.55
CA ASP A 152 -11.02 1.74 -7.36
C ASP A 152 -11.23 2.57 -6.10
N ILE A 153 -10.17 2.73 -5.29
CA ILE A 153 -10.26 3.53 -4.08
C ILE A 153 -10.06 5.00 -4.44
N GLU A 154 -11.13 5.78 -4.35
CA GLU A 154 -11.10 7.20 -4.69
C GLU A 154 -10.04 7.95 -3.87
N SER A 155 -9.12 8.60 -4.60
CA SER A 155 -8.06 9.41 -3.99
C SER A 155 -7.27 8.67 -2.90
N CYS A 156 -7.03 7.37 -3.07
CA CYS A 156 -6.39 6.49 -2.08
C CYS A 156 -5.16 7.15 -1.44
N PHE A 157 -4.19 7.57 -2.26
CA PHE A 157 -2.95 8.20 -1.79
C PHE A 157 -3.17 9.49 -0.99
N ASP A 158 -4.19 10.27 -1.33
CA ASP A 158 -4.48 11.56 -0.69
C ASP A 158 -5.23 11.40 0.65
N ASN A 159 -5.81 10.23 0.90
CA ASN A 159 -6.65 9.96 2.07
C ASN A 159 -6.00 9.10 3.15
N ILE A 160 -4.83 8.47 2.91
CA ILE A 160 -4.13 7.67 3.92
C ILE A 160 -3.80 8.51 5.16
N GLY A 161 -4.25 8.05 6.33
CA GLY A 161 -4.04 8.73 7.61
C GLY A 161 -2.58 8.68 8.08
N HIS A 162 -2.00 9.86 8.42
CA HIS A 162 -0.62 9.91 8.92
C HIS A 162 -0.46 9.22 10.27
N GLU A 163 -1.39 9.45 11.20
CA GLU A 163 -1.30 8.88 12.54
C GLU A 163 -1.43 7.36 12.48
N TRP A 164 -2.38 6.83 11.69
CA TRP A 164 -2.50 5.39 11.48
C TRP A 164 -1.19 4.77 10.96
N LEU A 165 -0.55 5.39 9.95
CA LEU A 165 0.75 4.93 9.45
C LEU A 165 1.84 4.96 10.51
N LEU A 166 1.86 5.99 11.37
CA LEU A 166 2.88 6.15 12.40
C LEU A 166 2.73 5.13 13.53
N ASP A 167 1.49 4.74 13.84
CA ASP A 167 1.17 3.79 14.90
C ASP A 167 1.36 2.33 14.42
N ASN A 168 1.02 2.05 13.16
CA ASN A 168 1.02 0.69 12.62
C ASN A 168 2.27 0.33 11.81
N PHE A 169 3.14 1.28 11.48
CA PHE A 169 4.33 1.01 10.68
C PHE A 169 5.53 0.64 11.56
N PRO A 170 6.17 -0.54 11.35
CA PRO A 170 7.07 -1.13 12.34
C PRO A 170 8.45 -0.48 12.43
N ILE A 171 8.84 0.37 11.46
CA ILE A 171 10.24 0.85 11.33
C ILE A 171 10.34 2.36 11.35
N LYS A 172 11.17 2.88 12.29
CA LYS A 172 11.58 4.29 12.37
C LYS A 172 10.45 5.30 12.13
N PRO A 173 9.44 5.32 13.00
CA PRO A 173 8.29 6.22 12.85
C PRO A 173 8.72 7.70 12.81
N GLU A 174 9.81 8.09 13.44
CA GLU A 174 10.32 9.47 13.41
C GLU A 174 10.78 9.88 12.00
N LEU A 175 11.42 8.95 11.25
CA LEU A 175 11.83 9.23 9.87
C LEU A 175 10.62 9.26 8.93
N LEU A 176 9.68 8.32 9.12
CA LEU A 176 8.42 8.32 8.40
C LEU A 176 7.63 9.62 8.66
N ARG A 177 7.51 10.05 9.91
CA ARG A 177 6.88 11.33 10.30
C ARG A 177 7.50 12.52 9.56
N LYS A 178 8.83 12.56 9.45
CA LYS A 178 9.50 13.62 8.69
C LYS A 178 9.08 13.63 7.22
N PHE A 179 9.00 12.46 6.56
CA PHE A 179 8.53 12.38 5.16
C PHE A 179 7.08 12.82 5.01
N LEU A 180 6.19 12.35 5.87
CA LEU A 180 4.76 12.65 5.81
C LEU A 180 4.47 14.14 6.10
N LYS A 181 5.19 14.74 7.05
CA LYS A 181 5.01 16.14 7.48
C LYS A 181 5.93 17.14 6.78
N SER A 182 6.61 16.76 5.70
CA SER A 182 7.49 17.67 4.95
C SER A 182 6.75 18.84 4.27
N GLY A 183 5.45 18.72 4.05
CA GLY A 183 4.62 19.69 3.36
C GLY A 183 4.96 19.82 1.87
N PHE A 184 4.41 20.83 1.21
CA PHE A 184 4.66 21.09 -0.20
C PHE A 184 4.64 22.59 -0.53
N ILE A 185 5.32 22.94 -1.61
CA ILE A 185 5.28 24.30 -2.18
C ILE A 185 4.36 24.29 -3.40
N LYS A 186 3.37 25.18 -3.38
CA LYS A 186 2.47 25.52 -4.47
C LYS A 186 2.45 27.03 -4.63
N ASP A 187 2.61 27.52 -5.85
CA ASP A 187 2.56 28.96 -6.18
C ASP A 187 3.45 29.82 -5.26
N LYS A 188 4.68 29.34 -5.01
CA LYS A 188 5.69 29.93 -4.11
C LYS A 188 5.30 29.93 -2.61
N SER A 189 4.14 29.43 -2.24
CA SER A 189 3.65 29.33 -0.85
C SER A 189 3.84 27.94 -0.28
N TYR A 190 4.21 27.85 1.02
CA TYR A 190 4.32 26.60 1.75
C TYR A 190 2.98 26.16 2.31
N HIS A 191 2.68 24.89 2.15
CA HIS A 191 1.48 24.23 2.68
C HIS A 191 1.84 23.02 3.50
N THR A 192 1.21 22.85 4.66
CA THR A 192 1.36 21.65 5.50
C THR A 192 0.59 20.48 4.93
N SER A 193 1.10 19.26 5.17
CA SER A 193 0.41 18.00 4.85
C SER A 193 -0.20 17.42 6.12
N LYS A 194 -1.53 17.33 6.20
CA LYS A 194 -2.25 16.78 7.37
C LYS A 194 -2.58 15.29 7.20
N LYS A 195 -2.82 14.85 5.95
CA LYS A 195 -3.09 13.46 5.56
C LYS A 195 -2.53 13.20 4.17
N GLY A 196 -2.55 11.96 3.75
CA GLY A 196 -2.12 11.52 2.43
C GLY A 196 -0.61 11.29 2.34
N ILE A 197 -0.24 10.45 1.38
CA ILE A 197 1.14 10.19 1.00
C ILE A 197 1.43 10.76 -0.39
N PRO A 198 2.60 11.38 -0.62
CA PRO A 198 2.84 12.10 -1.85
C PRO A 198 2.90 11.17 -3.06
N GLN A 199 2.05 11.38 -4.05
CA GLN A 199 2.19 10.72 -5.35
C GLN A 199 3.50 11.20 -6.01
N GLY A 200 4.46 10.28 -6.20
CA GLY A 200 5.82 10.59 -6.71
C GLY A 200 6.94 10.39 -5.69
N GLY A 201 6.63 10.15 -4.42
CA GLY A 201 7.60 9.71 -3.42
C GLY A 201 8.06 8.29 -3.67
N SER A 202 9.37 8.01 -3.50
CA SER A 202 9.93 6.67 -3.73
C SER A 202 9.43 5.61 -2.75
N VAL A 203 8.99 6.01 -1.56
CA VAL A 203 8.45 5.13 -0.51
C VAL A 203 6.93 4.97 -0.59
N SER A 204 6.23 5.89 -1.26
CA SER A 204 4.77 5.99 -1.21
C SER A 204 4.04 4.73 -1.67
N SER A 205 4.53 4.06 -2.71
CA SER A 205 3.97 2.78 -3.17
C SER A 205 4.04 1.67 -2.12
N CYS A 206 5.12 1.65 -1.34
CA CYS A 206 5.32 0.69 -0.26
C CYS A 206 4.37 0.97 0.92
N LEU A 207 4.18 2.24 1.26
CA LEU A 207 3.24 2.66 2.30
C LEU A 207 1.79 2.41 1.88
N CYS A 208 1.44 2.66 0.62
CA CYS A 208 0.11 2.36 0.08
C CYS A 208 -0.20 0.86 0.19
N ASN A 209 0.72 -0.01 -0.23
CA ASN A 209 0.53 -1.45 -0.10
C ASN A 209 0.35 -1.85 1.37
N TRP A 210 1.21 -1.37 2.28
CA TRP A 210 1.10 -1.64 3.71
C TRP A 210 -0.28 -1.27 4.28
N THR A 211 -0.83 -0.12 3.85
CA THR A 211 -2.16 0.34 4.30
C THR A 211 -3.29 -0.55 3.78
N LEU A 212 -3.14 -1.10 2.58
CA LEU A 212 -4.16 -1.91 1.92
C LEU A 212 -3.97 -3.43 2.11
N ASP A 213 -2.84 -3.86 2.68
CA ASP A 213 -2.60 -5.26 2.97
C ASP A 213 -3.52 -5.73 4.11
N GLY A 214 -4.08 -6.93 3.94
CA GLY A 214 -5.15 -7.48 4.76
C GLY A 214 -6.53 -7.43 4.11
N MET A 215 -6.73 -6.66 3.04
CA MET A 215 -8.02 -6.62 2.32
C MET A 215 -8.47 -8.01 1.86
N GLU A 216 -7.54 -8.82 1.35
CA GLU A 216 -7.84 -10.20 0.91
C GLU A 216 -8.32 -11.06 2.08
N GLY A 217 -7.70 -10.91 3.26
CA GLY A 217 -8.10 -11.60 4.49
C GLY A 217 -9.52 -11.24 4.90
N VAL A 218 -9.86 -9.94 4.93
CA VAL A 218 -11.21 -9.45 5.27
C VAL A 218 -12.26 -9.96 4.27
N CYS A 219 -11.96 -9.92 2.96
CA CYS A 219 -12.87 -10.45 1.94
C CYS A 219 -13.08 -11.96 2.11
N ARG A 220 -12.01 -12.71 2.39
CA ARG A 220 -12.05 -14.15 2.62
C ARG A 220 -12.86 -14.50 3.87
N GLU A 221 -12.66 -13.77 4.96
CA GLU A 221 -13.41 -13.95 6.19
C GLU A 221 -14.90 -13.70 6.01
N ARG A 222 -15.29 -12.64 5.29
CA ARG A 222 -16.70 -12.41 4.92
C ARG A 222 -17.27 -13.54 4.09
N LEU A 223 -16.53 -14.09 3.12
CA LEU A 223 -16.96 -15.29 2.39
C LEU A 223 -17.18 -16.49 3.32
N TYR A 224 -16.34 -16.70 4.33
CA TYR A 224 -16.52 -17.75 5.31
C TYR A 224 -17.73 -17.50 6.22
N GLN A 225 -17.94 -16.27 6.65
CA GLN A 225 -19.15 -15.89 7.41
C GLN A 225 -20.42 -16.15 6.61
N TRP A 226 -20.44 -15.82 5.31
CA TRP A 226 -21.53 -16.16 4.39
C TRP A 226 -21.72 -17.67 4.25
N LYS A 227 -20.66 -18.44 4.09
CA LYS A 227 -20.73 -19.92 4.08
C LYS A 227 -21.37 -20.46 5.36
N ALA A 228 -20.94 -19.94 6.50
CA ALA A 228 -21.46 -20.34 7.82
C ALA A 228 -22.96 -20.00 7.97
N LEU A 229 -23.38 -18.82 7.52
CA LEU A 229 -24.78 -18.39 7.56
C LEU A 229 -25.66 -19.19 6.59
N CYS A 230 -25.13 -19.55 5.41
CA CYS A 230 -25.84 -20.36 4.42
C CYS A 230 -25.83 -21.88 4.73
N GLY A 231 -24.86 -22.34 5.56
CA GLY A 231 -24.66 -23.78 5.88
C GLY A 231 -25.11 -24.21 7.29
N VAL A 232 -25.65 -23.32 8.13
CA VAL A 232 -26.04 -23.66 9.51
C VAL A 232 -27.53 -23.90 9.67
N SER A 233 -27.92 -25.15 9.42
CA SER A 233 -28.72 -25.82 10.43
C SER A 233 -27.76 -26.46 11.45
N ASN A 234 -27.74 -25.94 12.68
CA ASN A 234 -27.01 -26.44 13.86
C ASN A 234 -25.49 -26.20 13.94
N ARG A 235 -25.09 -25.04 14.48
CA ARG A 235 -24.11 -24.98 15.61
C ARG A 235 -24.08 -23.58 16.22
N LYS A 236 -24.60 -23.45 17.43
CA LYS A 236 -24.36 -22.32 18.31
C LYS A 236 -22.89 -22.34 18.77
N SER A 237 -22.31 -21.12 18.91
CA SER A 237 -21.04 -20.79 19.58
C SER A 237 -19.77 -21.04 18.78
N ALA A 238 -19.20 -19.96 18.22
CA ALA A 238 -17.79 -19.59 18.38
C ALA A 238 -17.46 -18.37 17.53
N LEU A 239 -17.69 -17.16 18.03
CA LEU A 239 -17.03 -15.92 17.55
C LEU A 239 -17.36 -14.79 18.52
N SER A 240 -16.82 -14.88 19.74
CA SER A 240 -16.62 -13.73 20.63
C SER A 240 -15.13 -13.41 20.60
N GLY A 241 -14.74 -12.25 20.08
CA GLY A 241 -13.43 -11.67 20.30
C GLY A 241 -12.52 -11.51 19.09
N ILE A 242 -12.96 -10.83 18.04
CA ILE A 242 -12.04 -10.27 17.03
C ILE A 242 -12.44 -8.81 16.82
N ASP A 243 -11.62 -7.90 17.39
CA ASP A 243 -11.68 -6.47 17.09
C ASP A 243 -11.24 -6.23 15.64
N VAL A 244 -12.17 -5.82 14.79
CA VAL A 244 -11.89 -5.42 13.40
C VAL A 244 -11.57 -3.92 13.39
N PRO A 245 -10.41 -3.48 12.90
CA PRO A 245 -9.99 -2.08 12.97
C PRO A 245 -10.66 -1.13 11.97
N PHE A 246 -11.78 -1.49 11.38
CA PHE A 246 -12.63 -0.61 10.60
C PHE A 246 -14.04 -0.65 11.17
N GLY A 247 -14.47 0.49 11.77
CA GLY A 247 -15.81 0.67 12.31
C GLY A 247 -16.89 0.45 11.24
N ILE A 248 -17.43 -0.75 11.21
CA ILE A 248 -18.66 -1.11 10.53
C ILE A 248 -19.44 -1.87 11.59
N ASP A 249 -20.42 -1.18 12.20
CA ASP A 249 -21.38 -1.80 13.11
C ASP A 249 -22.15 -2.91 12.39
N ALA A 250 -21.93 -4.15 12.82
CA ALA A 250 -22.59 -5.32 12.26
C ALA A 250 -23.85 -5.63 13.09
N GLU A 251 -25.00 -5.17 12.62
CA GLU A 251 -26.30 -5.65 13.13
C GLU A 251 -26.74 -6.96 12.47
N PRO A 252 -27.46 -7.84 13.16
CA PRO A 252 -27.84 -9.17 12.63
C PRO A 252 -28.89 -9.08 11.52
N PHE A 253 -28.72 -9.90 10.49
CA PHE A 253 -29.57 -9.97 9.30
C PHE A 253 -30.96 -10.53 9.56
N GLY A 254 -31.97 -9.95 8.90
CA GLY A 254 -33.33 -10.48 8.78
C GLY A 254 -33.39 -11.75 7.94
N ALA A 255 -34.35 -12.62 8.25
CA ALA A 255 -34.43 -14.05 7.96
C ALA A 255 -34.94 -14.46 6.58
N ASP A 256 -34.92 -13.64 5.52
CA ASP A 256 -35.62 -13.92 4.27
C ASP A 256 -34.68 -14.04 3.03
N VAL A 257 -33.49 -14.60 3.17
CA VAL A 257 -32.66 -14.96 2.02
C VAL A 257 -32.66 -16.47 1.89
N ALA A 258 -33.15 -16.97 0.74
CA ALA A 258 -33.18 -18.39 0.39
C ALA A 258 -31.81 -19.05 0.62
N PRO A 259 -31.75 -20.31 1.08
CA PRO A 259 -30.49 -21.01 1.36
C PRO A 259 -29.72 -21.18 0.04
N ILE A 260 -28.68 -20.33 -0.14
CA ILE A 260 -27.70 -20.50 -1.19
C ILE A 260 -26.79 -21.64 -0.75
N GLY A 261 -26.55 -22.60 -1.66
CA GLY A 261 -25.76 -23.80 -1.38
C GLY A 261 -24.42 -23.53 -0.68
N SER A 262 -23.92 -24.48 0.06
CA SER A 262 -22.76 -24.41 0.96
C SER A 262 -21.42 -24.06 0.32
N ASP A 263 -21.36 -23.73 -0.99
CA ASP A 263 -20.12 -23.56 -1.76
C ASP A 263 -19.93 -22.12 -2.30
N VAL A 264 -19.97 -21.14 -1.40
CA VAL A 264 -19.63 -19.75 -1.76
C VAL A 264 -18.11 -19.66 -2.00
N ARG A 265 -17.72 -19.21 -3.19
CA ARG A 265 -16.33 -19.04 -3.62
C ARG A 265 -16.07 -17.62 -4.06
N GLY A 266 -14.84 -17.14 -3.82
CA GLY A 266 -14.44 -15.83 -4.31
C GLY A 266 -12.95 -15.57 -4.13
N ILE A 267 -12.44 -14.63 -4.91
CA ILE A 267 -11.05 -14.16 -4.88
C ILE A 267 -11.01 -12.65 -5.01
N LEU A 268 -10.13 -12.00 -4.23
CA LEU A 268 -9.74 -10.60 -4.41
C LEU A 268 -8.41 -10.54 -5.17
N ILE A 269 -8.38 -9.85 -6.31
CA ILE A 269 -7.15 -9.55 -7.05
C ILE A 269 -6.95 -8.04 -7.03
N ARG A 270 -5.83 -7.58 -6.44
CA ARG A 270 -5.55 -6.17 -6.24
C ARG A 270 -4.31 -5.72 -7.04
N TYR A 271 -4.42 -4.59 -7.72
CA TYR A 271 -3.29 -3.91 -8.34
C TYR A 271 -3.19 -2.46 -7.84
N ALA A 272 -2.43 -2.24 -6.77
CA ALA A 272 -2.37 -0.99 -6.03
C ALA A 272 -3.74 -0.65 -5.40
N ASP A 273 -4.35 0.46 -5.82
CA ASP A 273 -5.68 0.95 -5.44
C ASP A 273 -6.83 0.37 -6.29
N ASP A 274 -6.53 -0.16 -7.49
CA ASP A 274 -7.49 -0.92 -8.29
C ASP A 274 -7.66 -2.35 -7.77
N PHE A 275 -8.90 -2.85 -7.67
CA PHE A 275 -9.13 -4.25 -7.32
C PHE A 275 -10.32 -4.86 -8.04
N LEU A 276 -10.27 -6.19 -8.18
CA LEU A 276 -11.34 -7.04 -8.67
C LEU A 276 -11.69 -8.03 -7.58
N PHE A 277 -12.96 -8.12 -7.23
CA PHE A 277 -13.50 -9.20 -6.42
C PHE A 277 -14.40 -10.06 -7.28
N ILE A 278 -14.14 -11.36 -7.31
CA ILE A 278 -14.85 -12.32 -8.16
C ILE A 278 -15.46 -13.36 -7.25
N THR A 279 -16.73 -13.70 -7.47
CA THR A 279 -17.48 -14.64 -6.64
C THR A 279 -18.58 -15.34 -7.45
N ASN A 280 -19.03 -16.48 -6.94
CA ASN A 280 -20.19 -17.19 -7.49
C ASN A 280 -21.53 -16.71 -6.89
N THR A 281 -21.52 -15.69 -6.01
CA THR A 281 -22.72 -15.25 -5.30
C THR A 281 -22.83 -13.73 -5.29
N LEU A 282 -23.91 -13.19 -5.85
CA LEU A 282 -24.16 -11.74 -5.94
C LEU A 282 -24.28 -11.07 -4.57
N SER A 283 -24.89 -11.72 -3.61
CA SER A 283 -25.09 -11.22 -2.24
C SER A 283 -23.78 -10.87 -1.51
N THR A 284 -22.65 -11.43 -1.91
CA THR A 284 -21.33 -11.08 -1.35
C THR A 284 -20.75 -9.78 -1.88
N LEU A 285 -21.29 -9.23 -2.98
CA LEU A 285 -20.80 -8.00 -3.62
C LEU A 285 -21.52 -6.74 -3.16
N LEU A 286 -22.77 -6.87 -2.69
CA LEU A 286 -23.60 -5.70 -2.37
C LEU A 286 -23.45 -5.31 -0.90
N PRO A 287 -23.22 -4.02 -0.59
CA PRO A 287 -23.38 -3.50 0.75
C PRO A 287 -24.86 -3.60 1.17
N ARG A 288 -25.09 -3.82 2.44
CA ARG A 288 -26.43 -4.04 3.04
C ARG A 288 -27.47 -2.95 2.72
N ALA A 289 -27.03 -1.71 2.51
CA ALA A 289 -27.90 -0.57 2.25
C ALA A 289 -28.65 -0.61 0.90
N GLU A 290 -28.16 -1.38 -0.06
CA GLU A 290 -28.81 -1.48 -1.40
C GLU A 290 -29.77 -2.66 -1.54
N LEU A 291 -29.83 -3.53 -0.52
CA LEU A 291 -30.76 -4.66 -0.46
C LEU A 291 -32.09 -4.32 0.20
N LEU A 292 -32.30 -3.08 0.63
CA LEU A 292 -33.61 -2.64 1.11
C LEU A 292 -34.50 -2.33 -0.10
N PRO A 293 -35.67 -2.97 -0.21
CA PRO A 293 -36.67 -2.65 -1.26
C PRO A 293 -37.04 -1.17 -1.09
N LYS A 294 -37.18 -0.48 -2.23
CA LYS A 294 -37.67 0.90 -2.30
C LYS A 294 -39.11 0.98 -1.84
#